data_25bcaad4a48c8319df722f66de215a8f
#
_entry.id   25bcaad4a48c8319df722f66de215a8f
#
_cell.length_a   1.000
_cell.length_b   1.000
_cell.length_c   1.000
_cell.angle_alpha   90.00
_cell.angle_beta   90.00
_cell.angle_gamma   90.00
#
_symmetry.space_group_name_H-M   'P 1'
#
loop_
_entity.id
_entity.type
_entity.pdbx_description
1 polymer ?
#
loop_
_entity_poly.entity_id
_entity_poly.type
_entity_poly.pdbx_seq_one_letter_code
_entity_poly.pdbx_strand_id
1 'polypeptide(L)'
;MSRVGKMPITLPAGVEVNVSQGLVKVKGKKGSLEQKVDSDITVKVDNGEIHVTRPTDQKRHKSLHGLYRALIANMVRGVSEGYKTEQELVGVGYRANVKGQLLELSLGYSHNIVIELPQEIKATATAEKGSNPKLIMECVDNQLLGMVAAKIRSLRKPEPYKGK
;
A
#
# COMPACT_ATOMS: atom_id res chain seq x y z
N MET A 1 7.96 -23.96 9.68
CA MET A 1 8.89 -22.81 9.80
C MET A 1 8.45 -21.74 8.82
N SER A 2 8.45 -20.46 9.22
CA SER A 2 8.09 -19.35 8.29
C SER A 2 9.27 -19.10 7.34
N ARG A 3 9.14 -19.50 6.09
CA ARG A 3 10.16 -19.22 5.05
C ARG A 3 10.30 -17.71 4.82
N VAL A 4 9.18 -17.00 4.82
CA VAL A 4 9.12 -15.54 4.58
C VAL A 4 9.89 -14.75 5.64
N GLY A 5 9.71 -15.06 6.94
CA GLY A 5 10.37 -14.30 8.01
C GLY A 5 11.90 -14.41 8.01
N LYS A 6 12.45 -15.51 7.51
CA LYS A 6 13.92 -15.76 7.46
C LYS A 6 14.62 -15.13 6.26
N MET A 7 13.88 -14.68 5.25
CA MET A 7 14.50 -14.08 4.07
C MET A 7 15.02 -12.68 4.41
N PRO A 8 16.30 -12.37 4.17
CA PRO A 8 16.80 -11.02 4.33
C PRO A 8 16.07 -10.04 3.40
N ILE A 9 16.07 -8.76 3.74
CA ILE A 9 15.52 -7.70 2.92
C ILE A 9 16.71 -6.88 2.41
N THR A 10 17.01 -6.97 1.14
CA THR A 10 18.06 -6.18 0.48
C THR A 10 17.65 -4.72 0.41
N LEU A 11 18.55 -3.82 0.79
CA LEU A 11 18.34 -2.38 0.69
C LEU A 11 18.78 -1.88 -0.70
N PRO A 12 17.87 -1.32 -1.50
CA PRO A 12 18.25 -0.69 -2.75
C PRO A 12 19.04 0.59 -2.51
N ALA A 13 19.86 0.98 -3.48
CA ALA A 13 20.68 2.17 -3.39
C ALA A 13 19.83 3.45 -3.15
N GLY A 14 20.21 4.21 -2.11
CA GLY A 14 19.48 5.44 -1.73
C GLY A 14 18.34 5.25 -0.76
N VAL A 15 18.24 4.09 -0.11
CA VAL A 15 17.32 3.85 1.02
C VAL A 15 18.13 3.77 2.31
N GLU A 16 17.76 4.60 3.26
CA GLU A 16 18.31 4.63 4.61
C GLU A 16 17.33 4.02 5.59
N VAL A 17 17.83 3.17 6.49
CA VAL A 17 17.01 2.53 7.52
C VAL A 17 17.61 2.84 8.89
N ASN A 18 16.80 3.40 9.77
CA ASN A 18 17.16 3.68 11.14
C ASN A 18 16.26 2.87 12.08
N VAL A 19 16.86 2.10 12.98
CA VAL A 19 16.16 1.29 13.96
C VAL A 19 16.46 1.85 15.35
N SER A 20 15.43 2.37 16.03
CA SER A 20 15.56 2.95 17.36
C SER A 20 14.40 2.50 18.25
N GLN A 21 14.70 1.90 19.40
CA GLN A 21 13.74 1.56 20.48
C GLN A 21 12.39 0.98 19.99
N GLY A 22 12.44 0.02 19.06
CA GLY A 22 11.22 -0.62 18.52
C GLY A 22 10.50 0.20 17.45
N LEU A 23 11.10 1.27 16.95
CA LEU A 23 10.61 2.03 15.79
C LEU A 23 11.59 1.87 14.63
N VAL A 24 11.09 1.41 13.51
CA VAL A 24 11.83 1.30 12.25
C VAL A 24 11.41 2.45 11.35
N LYS A 25 12.36 3.32 11.02
CA LYS A 25 12.17 4.42 10.05
C LYS A 25 12.91 4.07 8.77
N VAL A 26 12.21 4.15 7.66
CA VAL A 26 12.77 3.92 6.33
C VAL A 26 12.62 5.19 5.52
N LYS A 27 13.72 5.73 5.01
CA LYS A 27 13.76 6.94 4.19
C LYS A 27 14.33 6.62 2.82
N GLY A 28 13.69 7.11 1.79
CA GLY A 28 14.12 6.91 0.40
C GLY A 28 13.79 8.10 -0.49
N LYS A 29 13.94 7.91 -1.80
CA LYS A 29 13.74 8.96 -2.81
C LYS A 29 12.31 9.50 -2.85
N LYS A 30 11.31 8.65 -2.59
CA LYS A 30 9.88 9.02 -2.71
C LYS A 30 9.24 9.47 -1.40
N GLY A 31 9.93 9.29 -0.26
CA GLY A 31 9.42 9.70 1.04
C GLY A 31 10.04 8.95 2.20
N SER A 32 9.41 9.05 3.35
CA SER A 32 9.79 8.34 4.57
C SER A 32 8.56 7.67 5.19
N LEU A 33 8.76 6.46 5.70
CA LEU A 33 7.74 5.69 6.41
C LEU A 33 8.30 5.25 7.76
N GLU A 34 7.39 5.11 8.74
CA GLU A 34 7.73 4.67 10.08
C GLU A 34 6.83 3.50 10.48
N GLN A 35 7.41 2.49 11.12
CA GLN A 35 6.69 1.33 11.63
C GLN A 35 7.12 1.02 13.06
N LYS A 36 6.16 0.96 13.95
CA LYS A 36 6.40 0.47 15.31
C LYS A 36 6.45 -1.07 15.28
N VAL A 37 7.53 -1.61 15.83
CA VAL A 37 7.77 -3.06 15.93
C VAL A 37 7.58 -3.49 17.39
N ASP A 38 6.97 -4.66 17.59
CA ASP A 38 6.79 -5.25 18.92
C ASP A 38 8.15 -5.53 19.56
N SER A 39 8.25 -5.37 20.90
CA SER A 39 9.46 -5.58 21.68
C SER A 39 10.05 -7.00 21.55
N ASP A 40 9.19 -7.97 21.24
CA ASP A 40 9.60 -9.37 21.06
C ASP A 40 10.38 -9.62 19.77
N ILE A 41 10.38 -8.66 18.83
CA ILE A 41 11.04 -8.83 17.53
C ILE A 41 12.24 -7.90 17.45
N THR A 42 13.37 -8.48 17.10
CA THR A 42 14.61 -7.71 16.90
C THR A 42 14.87 -7.50 15.41
N VAL A 43 15.10 -6.25 15.03
CA VAL A 43 15.46 -5.87 13.67
C VAL A 43 16.91 -5.40 13.67
N LYS A 44 17.75 -5.99 12.82
CA LYS A 44 19.16 -5.62 12.63
C LYS A 44 19.41 -5.24 11.19
N VAL A 45 20.26 -4.27 10.99
CA VAL A 45 20.71 -3.84 9.65
C VAL A 45 22.19 -4.16 9.55
N ASP A 46 22.55 -5.07 8.67
CA ASP A 46 23.94 -5.51 8.46
C ASP A 46 24.24 -5.52 6.96
N ASN A 47 25.35 -4.90 6.56
CA ASN A 47 25.89 -4.92 5.19
C ASN A 47 24.88 -4.60 4.06
N GLY A 48 23.92 -3.71 4.32
CA GLY A 48 22.89 -3.36 3.32
C GLY A 48 21.72 -4.34 3.25
N GLU A 49 21.59 -5.21 4.24
CA GLU A 49 20.44 -6.11 4.40
C GLU A 49 19.79 -5.94 5.77
N ILE A 50 18.47 -6.09 5.81
CA ILE A 50 17.71 -6.09 7.06
C ILE A 50 17.38 -7.54 7.44
N HIS A 51 17.78 -7.91 8.63
CA HIS A 51 17.47 -9.17 9.26
C HIS A 51 16.47 -8.98 10.38
N VAL A 52 15.35 -9.69 10.31
CA VAL A 52 14.35 -9.73 11.38
C VAL A 52 14.51 -11.02 12.14
N THR A 53 14.66 -10.96 13.46
CA THR A 53 14.86 -12.13 14.30
C THR A 53 13.80 -12.21 15.39
N ARG A 54 13.50 -13.43 15.85
CA ARG A 54 12.55 -13.73 16.91
C ARG A 54 13.23 -14.50 18.04
N PRO A 55 12.80 -14.33 19.32
CA PRO A 55 13.44 -14.98 20.46
C PRO A 55 13.08 -16.47 20.57
N THR A 56 11.85 -16.87 20.23
CA THR A 56 11.39 -18.25 20.38
C THR A 56 10.52 -18.71 19.19
N ASP A 57 10.23 -20.02 19.15
CA ASP A 57 9.40 -20.66 18.14
C ASP A 57 7.90 -20.73 18.50
N GLN A 58 7.45 -19.92 19.47
CA GLN A 58 6.05 -19.81 19.82
C GLN A 58 5.21 -19.29 18.63
N LYS A 59 3.94 -19.68 18.57
CA LYS A 59 3.01 -19.31 17.49
C LYS A 59 2.92 -17.80 17.31
N ARG A 60 2.85 -17.03 18.42
CA ARG A 60 2.84 -15.56 18.42
C ARG A 60 4.10 -15.00 17.74
N HIS A 61 5.31 -15.43 18.18
CA HIS A 61 6.57 -14.91 17.61
C HIS A 61 6.76 -15.29 16.15
N LYS A 62 6.26 -16.46 15.74
CA LYS A 62 6.26 -16.85 14.31
C LYS A 62 5.37 -15.95 13.47
N SER A 63 4.17 -15.59 13.94
CA SER A 63 3.26 -14.69 13.25
C SER A 63 3.83 -13.27 13.15
N LEU A 64 4.31 -12.71 14.27
CA LEU A 64 4.91 -11.38 14.32
C LEU A 64 6.17 -11.28 13.44
N HIS A 65 7.02 -12.31 13.46
CA HIS A 65 8.22 -12.36 12.62
C HIS A 65 7.91 -12.22 11.13
N GLY A 66 6.92 -12.99 10.63
CA GLY A 66 6.48 -12.90 9.24
C GLY A 66 5.82 -11.55 8.92
N LEU A 67 4.99 -11.04 9.84
CA LEU A 67 4.30 -9.76 9.70
C LEU A 67 5.29 -8.60 9.56
N TYR A 68 6.19 -8.41 10.53
CA TYR A 68 7.12 -7.27 10.51
C TYR A 68 8.12 -7.35 9.36
N ARG A 69 8.56 -8.57 9.00
CA ARG A 69 9.39 -8.72 7.82
C ARG A 69 8.67 -8.24 6.56
N ALA A 70 7.39 -8.61 6.38
CA ALA A 70 6.60 -8.20 5.23
C ALA A 70 6.32 -6.68 5.23
N LEU A 71 5.97 -6.10 6.40
CA LEU A 71 5.75 -4.66 6.53
C LEU A 71 7.02 -3.85 6.19
N ILE A 72 8.18 -4.24 6.75
CA ILE A 72 9.45 -3.55 6.47
C ILE A 72 9.83 -3.70 4.99
N ALA A 73 9.66 -4.87 4.38
CA ALA A 73 9.91 -5.05 2.95
C ALA A 73 9.01 -4.15 2.08
N ASN A 74 7.72 -4.02 2.45
CA ASN A 74 6.80 -3.11 1.79
C ASN A 74 7.24 -1.64 1.95
N MET A 75 7.71 -1.23 3.14
CA MET A 75 8.21 0.12 3.36
C MET A 75 9.43 0.40 2.48
N VAL A 76 10.41 -0.49 2.45
CA VAL A 76 11.62 -0.36 1.61
C VAL A 76 11.26 -0.21 0.14
N ARG A 77 10.37 -1.06 -0.37
CA ARG A 77 9.90 -0.97 -1.75
C ARG A 77 9.10 0.31 -2.01
N GLY A 78 8.24 0.71 -1.06
CA GLY A 78 7.43 1.92 -1.17
C GLY A 78 8.25 3.20 -1.26
N VAL A 79 9.27 3.36 -0.42
CA VAL A 79 10.13 4.57 -0.44
C VAL A 79 11.09 4.59 -1.62
N SER A 80 11.40 3.44 -2.23
CA SER A 80 12.29 3.35 -3.40
C SER A 80 11.53 3.52 -4.72
N GLU A 81 10.56 2.65 -4.99
CA GLU A 81 9.80 2.58 -6.24
C GLU A 81 8.43 3.23 -6.15
N GLY A 82 7.81 3.20 -4.94
CA GLY A 82 6.41 3.53 -4.70
C GLY A 82 5.46 2.42 -5.14
N TYR A 83 4.20 2.60 -4.80
CA TYR A 83 3.14 1.72 -5.22
C TYR A 83 2.18 2.43 -6.15
N LYS A 84 1.71 1.72 -7.15
CA LYS A 84 0.72 2.17 -8.11
C LYS A 84 -0.40 1.14 -8.21
N THR A 85 -1.63 1.61 -8.14
CA THR A 85 -2.83 0.78 -8.33
C THR A 85 -3.70 1.42 -9.41
N GLU A 86 -4.14 0.60 -10.34
CA GLU A 86 -5.06 0.99 -11.40
C GLU A 86 -6.39 0.27 -11.19
N GLN A 87 -7.48 1.03 -11.19
CA GLN A 87 -8.84 0.51 -11.09
C GLN A 87 -9.61 0.95 -12.34
N GLU A 88 -10.25 0.01 -12.99
CA GLU A 88 -11.13 0.25 -14.13
C GLU A 88 -12.58 0.23 -13.67
N LEU A 89 -13.34 1.27 -14.07
CA LEU A 89 -14.76 1.38 -13.76
C LEU A 89 -15.58 0.87 -14.94
N VAL A 90 -16.10 -0.34 -14.80
CA VAL A 90 -16.87 -1.01 -15.86
C VAL A 90 -18.37 -0.81 -15.63
N GLY A 91 -19.02 -0.02 -16.46
CA GLY A 91 -20.46 0.25 -16.39
C GLY A 91 -20.88 1.39 -17.28
N VAL A 92 -22.09 1.28 -17.87
CA VAL A 92 -22.64 2.34 -18.71
C VAL A 92 -22.88 3.60 -17.88
N GLY A 93 -22.28 4.72 -18.33
CA GLY A 93 -22.41 6.00 -17.63
C GLY A 93 -21.53 6.17 -16.38
N TYR A 94 -20.63 5.22 -16.10
CA TYR A 94 -19.67 5.37 -15.01
C TYR A 94 -18.64 6.44 -15.35
N ARG A 95 -18.33 7.29 -14.38
CA ARG A 95 -17.36 8.37 -14.53
C ARG A 95 -16.53 8.51 -13.26
N ALA A 96 -15.28 8.87 -13.41
CA ALA A 96 -14.40 9.27 -12.34
C ALA A 96 -13.81 10.64 -12.68
N ASN A 97 -13.81 11.55 -11.72
CA ASN A 97 -13.20 12.86 -11.83
C ASN A 97 -12.39 13.15 -10.56
N VAL A 98 -11.18 13.63 -10.73
CA VAL A 98 -10.28 13.97 -9.62
C VAL A 98 -10.01 15.48 -9.66
N LYS A 99 -10.31 16.16 -8.56
CA LYS A 99 -10.05 17.59 -8.36
C LYS A 99 -9.21 17.78 -7.11
N GLY A 100 -7.89 17.81 -7.27
CA GLY A 100 -6.97 17.81 -6.13
C GLY A 100 -7.09 16.53 -5.31
N GLN A 101 -7.54 16.62 -4.07
CA GLN A 101 -7.77 15.46 -3.17
C GLN A 101 -9.23 14.95 -3.18
N LEU A 102 -10.10 15.60 -3.93
CA LEU A 102 -11.49 15.17 -4.05
C LEU A 102 -11.66 14.24 -5.25
N LEU A 103 -12.09 13.01 -4.99
CA LEU A 103 -12.48 12.04 -5.98
C LEU A 103 -14.01 11.99 -6.09
N GLU A 104 -14.53 12.39 -7.23
CA GLU A 104 -15.95 12.33 -7.55
C GLU A 104 -16.22 11.12 -8.47
N LEU A 105 -17.13 10.26 -8.04
CA LEU A 105 -17.49 9.04 -8.74
C LEU A 105 -18.97 9.02 -9.08
N SER A 106 -19.28 8.72 -10.34
CA SER A 106 -20.62 8.44 -10.82
C SER A 106 -20.72 6.94 -11.13
N LEU A 107 -21.42 6.19 -10.28
CA LEU A 107 -21.44 4.72 -10.32
C LEU A 107 -22.84 4.15 -10.58
N GLY A 108 -23.67 4.87 -11.34
CA GLY A 108 -25.02 4.45 -11.70
C GLY A 108 -26.04 4.55 -10.55
N TYR A 109 -25.75 5.39 -9.54
CA TYR A 109 -26.69 5.84 -8.52
C TYR A 109 -27.33 7.17 -8.94
N SER A 110 -28.43 7.55 -8.29
CA SER A 110 -29.11 8.85 -8.50
C SER A 110 -28.29 10.06 -8.05
N HIS A 111 -27.20 9.84 -7.30
CA HIS A 111 -26.30 10.84 -6.78
C HIS A 111 -24.83 10.48 -7.07
N ASN A 112 -23.97 11.49 -7.14
CA ASN A 112 -22.54 11.29 -7.21
C ASN A 112 -21.98 11.00 -5.82
N ILE A 113 -20.94 10.17 -5.76
CA ILE A 113 -20.21 9.89 -4.53
C ILE A 113 -18.93 10.72 -4.55
N VAL A 114 -18.73 11.51 -3.49
CA VAL A 114 -17.51 12.30 -3.31
C VAL A 114 -16.72 11.74 -2.15
N ILE A 115 -15.43 11.50 -2.37
CA ILE A 115 -14.50 10.99 -1.37
C ILE A 115 -13.31 11.91 -1.33
N GLU A 116 -12.93 12.33 -0.12
CA GLU A 116 -11.68 12.99 0.14
C GLU A 116 -10.58 11.95 0.31
N LEU A 117 -9.55 12.06 -0.53
CA LEU A 117 -8.39 11.16 -0.50
C LEU A 117 -7.35 11.69 0.49
N PRO A 118 -6.64 10.81 1.22
CA PRO A 118 -5.49 11.22 2.02
C PRO A 118 -4.45 11.97 1.20
N GLN A 119 -3.75 12.92 1.81
CA GLN A 119 -2.76 13.77 1.13
C GLN A 119 -1.58 12.99 0.54
N GLU A 120 -1.27 11.83 1.10
CA GLU A 120 -0.20 10.94 0.66
C GLU A 120 -0.52 10.21 -0.66
N ILE A 121 -1.81 10.17 -1.05
CA ILE A 121 -2.25 9.50 -2.28
C ILE A 121 -2.38 10.51 -3.41
N LYS A 122 -1.66 10.25 -4.49
CA LYS A 122 -1.84 10.97 -5.76
C LYS A 122 -2.78 10.16 -6.64
N ALA A 123 -3.94 10.74 -6.98
CA ALA A 123 -4.91 10.10 -7.85
C ALA A 123 -5.01 10.83 -9.19
N THR A 124 -5.20 10.07 -10.25
CA THR A 124 -5.44 10.57 -11.61
C THR A 124 -6.56 9.75 -12.24
N ALA A 125 -7.57 10.42 -12.76
CA ALA A 125 -8.63 9.78 -13.51
C ALA A 125 -8.41 10.01 -14.99
N THR A 126 -8.45 8.95 -15.79
CA THR A 126 -8.37 9.01 -17.25
C THR A 126 -9.65 8.42 -17.85
N ALA A 127 -10.24 9.15 -18.80
CA ALA A 127 -11.42 8.70 -19.52
C ALA A 127 -11.19 8.98 -21.01
N GLU A 128 -10.81 7.96 -21.75
CA GLU A 128 -10.69 8.01 -23.20
C GLU A 128 -12.05 7.70 -23.85
N LYS A 129 -12.36 8.36 -24.97
CA LYS A 129 -13.59 8.07 -25.71
C LYS A 129 -13.61 6.61 -26.19
N GLY A 130 -14.60 5.84 -25.74
CA GLY A 130 -14.76 4.43 -26.12
C GLY A 130 -14.09 3.42 -25.21
N SER A 131 -13.36 3.84 -24.17
CA SER A 131 -12.80 2.97 -23.13
C SER A 131 -13.46 3.24 -21.77
N ASN A 132 -13.35 2.27 -20.88
CA ASN A 132 -13.81 2.43 -19.51
C ASN A 132 -12.94 3.45 -18.77
N PRO A 133 -13.52 4.30 -17.88
CA PRO A 133 -12.75 5.19 -17.06
C PRO A 133 -11.78 4.42 -16.16
N LYS A 134 -10.53 4.89 -16.09
CA LYS A 134 -9.49 4.31 -15.25
C LYS A 134 -9.10 5.30 -14.16
N LEU A 135 -9.02 4.81 -12.95
CA LEU A 135 -8.52 5.53 -11.78
C LEU A 135 -7.15 4.97 -11.42
N ILE A 136 -6.14 5.81 -11.52
CA ILE A 136 -4.76 5.48 -11.19
C ILE A 136 -4.44 6.16 -9.86
N MET A 137 -3.98 5.40 -8.88
CA MET A 137 -3.60 5.90 -7.57
C MET A 137 -2.15 5.50 -7.27
N GLU A 138 -1.37 6.45 -6.78
CA GLU A 138 0.04 6.25 -6.40
C GLU A 138 0.27 6.68 -4.96
N CYS A 139 0.99 5.86 -4.20
CA CYS A 139 1.35 6.14 -2.81
C CYS A 139 2.67 5.46 -2.44
N VAL A 140 3.33 5.97 -1.41
CA VAL A 140 4.50 5.33 -0.81
C VAL A 140 4.08 4.20 0.13
N ASP A 141 2.96 4.38 0.83
CA ASP A 141 2.41 3.38 1.75
C ASP A 141 1.45 2.41 1.03
N ASN A 142 1.85 1.14 0.95
CA ASN A 142 1.04 0.07 0.37
C ASN A 142 -0.25 -0.20 1.15
N GLN A 143 -0.20 -0.09 2.48
CA GLN A 143 -1.36 -0.35 3.33
C GLN A 143 -2.44 0.71 3.11
N LEU A 144 -2.06 1.98 3.15
CA LEU A 144 -2.97 3.10 2.91
C LEU A 144 -3.58 3.03 1.50
N LEU A 145 -2.75 2.78 0.48
CA LEU A 145 -3.19 2.63 -0.90
C LEU A 145 -4.20 1.49 -1.05
N GLY A 146 -3.90 0.33 -0.43
CA GLY A 146 -4.78 -0.84 -0.45
C GLY A 146 -6.12 -0.60 0.25
N MET A 147 -6.13 0.11 1.39
CA MET A 147 -7.35 0.47 2.11
C MET A 147 -8.25 1.39 1.27
N VAL A 148 -7.69 2.42 0.66
CA VAL A 148 -8.44 3.34 -0.19
C VAL A 148 -8.97 2.63 -1.44
N ALA A 149 -8.15 1.82 -2.11
CA ALA A 149 -8.57 1.02 -3.25
C ALA A 149 -9.71 0.05 -2.90
N ALA A 150 -9.64 -0.61 -1.74
CA ALA A 150 -10.69 -1.48 -1.25
C ALA A 150 -11.98 -0.71 -0.92
N LYS A 151 -11.87 0.49 -0.33
CA LYS A 151 -13.02 1.36 -0.06
C LYS A 151 -13.72 1.75 -1.36
N ILE A 152 -12.98 2.21 -2.37
CA ILE A 152 -13.54 2.57 -3.68
C ILE A 152 -14.26 1.37 -4.31
N ARG A 153 -13.63 0.20 -4.32
CA ARG A 153 -14.24 -1.03 -4.83
C ARG A 153 -15.52 -1.42 -4.07
N SER A 154 -15.60 -1.14 -2.78
CA SER A 154 -16.78 -1.44 -1.95
C SER A 154 -17.99 -0.56 -2.25
N LEU A 155 -17.81 0.62 -2.85
CA LEU A 155 -18.91 1.54 -3.21
C LEU A 155 -19.84 0.95 -4.25
N ARG A 156 -19.28 0.20 -5.20
CA ARG A 156 -20.04 -0.60 -6.14
C ARG A 156 -19.31 -1.91 -6.39
N LYS A 157 -19.81 -2.98 -5.80
CA LYS A 157 -19.23 -4.32 -5.97
C LYS A 157 -19.41 -4.79 -7.41
N PRO A 158 -18.41 -5.48 -8.00
CA PRO A 158 -18.53 -6.08 -9.32
C PRO A 158 -19.71 -7.06 -9.35
N GLU A 159 -20.51 -7.00 -10.41
CA GLU A 159 -21.59 -7.95 -10.61
C GLU A 159 -21.02 -9.29 -11.12
N PRO A 160 -21.38 -10.44 -10.52
CA PRO A 160 -20.78 -11.72 -10.87
C PRO A 160 -21.18 -12.24 -12.26
N TYR A 161 -22.27 -11.75 -12.84
CA TYR A 161 -22.79 -12.27 -14.12
C TYR A 161 -22.30 -11.46 -15.32
N LYS A 162 -22.38 -10.13 -15.30
CA LYS A 162 -22.03 -9.25 -16.44
C LYS A 162 -20.76 -8.43 -16.23
N GLY A 163 -20.15 -8.53 -15.06
CA GLY A 163 -18.87 -7.87 -14.78
C GLY A 163 -18.92 -6.34 -14.68
N LYS A 164 -20.08 -5.76 -14.34
CA LYS A 164 -20.19 -4.32 -14.07
C LYS A 164 -19.57 -3.94 -12.73
#